data_d2d11fb2561c8d5c00ffbd0a6e34d3c2
#
_entry.id   d2d11fb2561c8d5c00ffbd0a6e34d3c2
#
_cell.length_a   1.000
_cell.length_b   1.000
_cell.length_c   1.000
_cell.angle_alpha   90.00
_cell.angle_beta   90.00
_cell.angle_gamma   90.00
#
_symmetry.space_group_name_H-M   'P 1'
#
loop_
_entity.id
_entity.type
_entity.pdbx_description
1 polymer ?
#
loop_
_entity_poly.entity_id
_entity_poly.type
_entity_poly.pdbx_seq_one_letter_code
_entity_poly.pdbx_strand_id
1 'polypeptide(L)'
;MKRTLCVLLAALMMLSVAACGQQNTTQPAPAENAAGTPVAADSAVSYDKVTITASNFNAQESSYGKAMDAFKQYVEEKSGGAVTVDVYHAGALGSEKECAEGVFEGSIDLMFSGTGGIGNYIPATAATECWFVIKDIESMQKVIAALDEDLNKAFDDAGFVFLGCFYDGPRNMCSTKEVHTINDLKGLKWRVPTSVIYTKSAEALGASAIAMPLGEVYTSLQTGAVDALEGTLDSIVTYKYYEQADYIIETAHTYQPIFMFYNKANFSSLNADTQALIREGLAYAEGIQLELWAENNATQRAFLEENGMTFISLEDRDEWVKAVDATSREYCESCGELGMKVYETINAIAAE
;
A
#
# COMPACT_ATOMS: atom_id res chain seq x y z
N MET A 1 -31.74 -44.82 -0.66
CA MET A 1 -33.20 -45.12 -0.48
C MET A 1 -33.93 -43.80 -0.39
N LYS A 2 -34.84 -43.66 -1.34
CA LYS A 2 -36.11 -42.93 -1.38
C LYS A 2 -36.00 -41.40 -1.18
N ARG A 3 -36.11 -40.56 -2.27
CA ARG A 3 -37.37 -40.25 -3.01
C ARG A 3 -38.25 -39.31 -2.18
N THR A 4 -38.51 -38.15 -2.62
CA THR A 4 -39.44 -37.51 -3.60
C THR A 4 -40.35 -36.60 -2.77
N LEU A 5 -40.91 -35.49 -3.14
CA LEU A 5 -41.68 -35.15 -4.32
C LEU A 5 -42.18 -33.70 -4.19
N CYS A 6 -42.12 -32.92 -5.23
CA CYS A 6 -43.25 -32.30 -5.96
C CYS A 6 -43.85 -31.04 -5.33
N VAL A 7 -43.99 -30.02 -6.06
CA VAL A 7 -44.55 -29.61 -7.35
C VAL A 7 -45.84 -28.75 -7.17
N LEU A 8 -45.84 -27.60 -7.86
CA LEU A 8 -46.95 -26.88 -8.52
C LEU A 8 -48.01 -26.12 -7.73
N LEU A 9 -48.27 -24.87 -8.12
CA LEU A 9 -49.38 -24.34 -8.94
C LEU A 9 -49.23 -22.81 -8.97
N ALA A 10 -48.97 -22.10 -10.03
CA ALA A 10 -49.72 -21.83 -11.27
C ALA A 10 -50.97 -20.96 -11.09
N ALA A 11 -50.87 -19.73 -11.58
CA ALA A 11 -51.75 -18.94 -12.43
C ALA A 11 -53.26 -18.83 -12.12
N LEU A 12 -53.73 -17.57 -12.23
CA LEU A 12 -54.99 -17.10 -12.90
C LEU A 12 -54.99 -15.57 -12.85
N MET A 13 -54.81 -14.81 -13.89
CA MET A 13 -55.70 -14.37 -14.99
C MET A 13 -57.12 -13.96 -14.55
N MET A 14 -57.56 -12.72 -14.77
CA MET A 14 -58.40 -12.17 -15.83
C MET A 14 -58.98 -10.83 -15.44
N LEU A 15 -58.78 -9.80 -16.24
CA LEU A 15 -59.70 -9.06 -17.13
C LEU A 15 -61.08 -8.64 -16.60
N SER A 16 -61.37 -7.35 -16.73
CA SER A 16 -62.64 -6.71 -17.18
C SER A 16 -62.39 -5.20 -17.34
N VAL A 17 -62.34 -4.66 -18.51
CA VAL A 17 -63.26 -4.21 -19.55
C VAL A 17 -64.26 -3.12 -19.12
N ALA A 18 -63.99 -1.94 -19.58
CA ALA A 18 -64.76 -0.84 -20.19
C ALA A 18 -66.14 -0.46 -19.67
N ALA A 19 -66.34 0.86 -19.51
CA ALA A 19 -67.52 1.55 -20.04
C ALA A 19 -67.26 3.07 -20.24
N CYS A 20 -67.65 3.54 -21.40
CA CYS A 20 -67.68 4.92 -21.90
C CYS A 20 -68.57 5.85 -21.12
N GLY A 21 -68.23 7.15 -21.15
CA GLY A 21 -69.13 8.26 -20.83
C GLY A 21 -68.56 9.56 -21.32
N GLN A 22 -69.08 10.05 -22.43
CA GLN A 22 -68.70 11.25 -23.18
C GLN A 22 -69.52 12.43 -22.69
N GLN A 23 -68.94 13.64 -22.52
CA GLN A 23 -69.50 14.94 -22.92
C GLN A 23 -68.61 16.11 -22.39
N ASN A 24 -67.99 16.76 -23.23
CA ASN A 24 -68.13 18.05 -23.93
C ASN A 24 -67.87 19.32 -23.14
N THR A 25 -66.96 20.07 -23.74
CA THR A 25 -66.81 21.53 -23.91
C THR A 25 -66.30 22.34 -22.74
N THR A 26 -65.11 22.89 -22.86
CA THR A 26 -64.80 24.26 -23.34
C THR A 26 -63.31 24.52 -23.28
N GLN A 27 -62.79 25.00 -24.39
CA GLN A 27 -61.41 25.45 -24.56
C GLN A 27 -61.34 26.94 -24.10
N PRO A 28 -60.29 27.34 -23.47
CA PRO A 28 -59.60 28.58 -23.82
C PRO A 28 -58.12 28.33 -24.16
N ALA A 29 -57.69 29.19 -25.06
CA ALA A 29 -56.42 29.20 -25.80
C ALA A 29 -55.13 29.45 -24.94
N PRO A 30 -53.94 29.53 -25.55
CA PRO A 30 -52.71 28.91 -25.06
C PRO A 30 -51.93 29.88 -24.17
N ALA A 31 -51.34 29.36 -23.11
CA ALA A 31 -50.29 30.04 -22.35
C ALA A 31 -48.93 29.46 -22.70
N GLU A 32 -48.03 30.38 -22.92
CA GLU A 32 -46.65 30.28 -23.40
C GLU A 32 -45.75 29.26 -22.71
N ASN A 33 -44.90 28.74 -23.51
CA ASN A 33 -43.59 28.12 -23.19
C ASN A 33 -43.02 28.49 -21.81
N ALA A 34 -43.03 27.52 -20.92
CA ALA A 34 -41.97 27.37 -19.95
C ALA A 34 -40.93 26.41 -20.55
N ALA A 35 -39.83 26.98 -20.98
CA ALA A 35 -38.64 26.21 -21.37
C ALA A 35 -38.22 25.30 -20.20
N GLY A 36 -38.52 24.03 -20.30
CA GLY A 36 -37.95 23.01 -19.42
C GLY A 36 -36.44 23.08 -19.56
N THR A 37 -35.79 23.44 -18.49
CA THR A 37 -34.35 23.23 -18.32
C THR A 37 -34.07 21.78 -18.68
N PRO A 38 -33.12 21.49 -19.58
CA PRO A 38 -32.76 20.10 -19.82
C PRO A 38 -32.21 19.53 -18.51
N VAL A 39 -32.90 18.55 -17.95
CA VAL A 39 -32.33 17.66 -16.96
C VAL A 39 -31.08 17.10 -17.64
N ALA A 40 -29.91 17.39 -17.08
CA ALA A 40 -28.66 16.82 -17.52
C ALA A 40 -28.88 15.30 -17.60
N ALA A 41 -28.72 14.75 -18.80
CA ALA A 41 -28.73 13.31 -18.98
C ALA A 41 -27.61 12.78 -18.09
N ASP A 42 -27.96 11.87 -17.18
CA ASP A 42 -27.03 11.06 -16.42
C ASP A 42 -26.13 10.42 -17.46
N SER A 43 -24.89 10.90 -17.58
CA SER A 43 -23.95 10.37 -18.58
C SER A 43 -23.66 8.95 -18.11
N ALA A 44 -24.06 7.96 -18.90
CA ALA A 44 -23.80 6.57 -18.59
C ALA A 44 -22.30 6.39 -18.38
N VAL A 45 -21.91 5.78 -17.23
CA VAL A 45 -20.52 5.45 -16.90
C VAL A 45 -19.92 4.64 -18.04
N SER A 46 -18.74 5.04 -18.53
CA SER A 46 -18.07 4.42 -19.66
C SER A 46 -16.58 4.24 -19.37
N TYR A 47 -16.12 3.02 -19.35
CA TYR A 47 -14.72 2.67 -19.08
C TYR A 47 -13.93 2.48 -20.38
N ASP A 48 -12.64 2.85 -20.33
CA ASP A 48 -11.69 2.55 -21.40
C ASP A 48 -11.48 1.05 -21.55
N LYS A 49 -11.12 0.64 -22.77
CA LYS A 49 -10.69 -0.74 -23.02
C LYS A 49 -9.17 -0.81 -22.85
N VAL A 50 -8.71 -1.17 -21.65
CA VAL A 50 -7.28 -1.10 -21.29
C VAL A 50 -6.89 -2.27 -20.40
N THR A 51 -5.63 -2.69 -20.53
CA THR A 51 -4.98 -3.61 -19.56
C THR A 51 -3.94 -2.80 -18.79
N ILE A 52 -4.05 -2.81 -17.46
CA ILE A 52 -3.12 -2.17 -16.53
C ILE A 52 -2.04 -3.16 -16.17
N THR A 53 -0.78 -2.83 -16.45
CA THR A 53 0.39 -3.58 -15.98
C THR A 53 0.76 -3.10 -14.59
N ALA A 54 0.57 -3.96 -13.56
CA ALA A 54 0.82 -3.62 -12.17
C ALA A 54 1.98 -4.43 -11.58
N SER A 55 2.97 -3.76 -10.99
CA SER A 55 4.10 -4.40 -10.32
C SER A 55 3.89 -4.51 -8.82
N ASN A 56 4.10 -5.72 -8.30
CA ASN A 56 4.15 -6.02 -6.87
C ASN A 56 5.48 -6.70 -6.52
N PHE A 57 6.33 -6.03 -5.76
CA PHE A 57 7.60 -6.60 -5.32
C PHE A 57 7.44 -7.65 -4.20
N ASN A 58 6.28 -7.68 -3.52
CA ASN A 58 5.97 -8.66 -2.50
C ASN A 58 5.41 -9.96 -3.10
N ALA A 59 5.50 -11.05 -2.32
CA ALA A 59 4.87 -12.32 -2.68
C ALA A 59 3.34 -12.17 -2.77
N GLN A 60 2.71 -13.00 -3.59
CA GLN A 60 1.25 -13.01 -3.77
C GLN A 60 0.52 -13.34 -2.46
N GLU A 61 1.10 -14.22 -1.62
CA GLU A 61 0.53 -14.67 -0.35
C GLU A 61 0.56 -13.61 0.75
N SER A 62 1.37 -12.56 0.60
CA SER A 62 1.44 -11.45 1.54
C SER A 62 0.12 -10.66 1.59
N SER A 63 -0.07 -9.86 2.64
CA SER A 63 -1.20 -8.93 2.75
C SER A 63 -1.29 -8.00 1.54
N TYR A 64 -0.15 -7.54 1.02
CA TYR A 64 -0.07 -6.69 -0.18
C TYR A 64 -0.43 -7.43 -1.47
N GLY A 65 0.05 -8.67 -1.63
CA GLY A 65 -0.26 -9.47 -2.82
C GLY A 65 -1.76 -9.73 -2.93
N LYS A 66 -2.38 -10.15 -1.83
CA LYS A 66 -3.83 -10.36 -1.74
C LYS A 66 -4.63 -9.08 -1.97
N ALA A 67 -4.16 -7.95 -1.45
CA ALA A 67 -4.80 -6.65 -1.69
C ALA A 67 -4.75 -6.26 -3.17
N MET A 68 -3.63 -6.52 -3.86
CA MET A 68 -3.54 -6.26 -5.29
C MET A 68 -4.41 -7.21 -6.13
N ASP A 69 -4.56 -8.46 -5.71
CA ASP A 69 -5.53 -9.38 -6.33
C ASP A 69 -6.98 -8.89 -6.11
N ALA A 70 -7.28 -8.32 -4.94
CA ALA A 70 -8.57 -7.70 -4.66
C ALA A 70 -8.80 -6.44 -5.50
N PHE A 71 -7.78 -5.59 -5.69
CA PHE A 71 -7.82 -4.47 -6.63
C PHE A 71 -8.16 -4.93 -8.06
N LYS A 72 -7.43 -5.93 -8.56
CA LYS A 72 -7.68 -6.54 -9.88
C LYS A 72 -9.13 -6.98 -10.00
N GLN A 73 -9.60 -7.79 -9.06
CA GLN A 73 -10.97 -8.30 -9.08
C GLN A 73 -12.00 -7.16 -9.07
N TYR A 74 -11.83 -6.17 -8.19
CA TYR A 74 -12.72 -5.03 -8.09
C TYR A 74 -12.86 -4.27 -9.42
N VAL A 75 -11.73 -3.94 -10.02
CA VAL A 75 -11.69 -3.16 -11.26
C VAL A 75 -12.28 -3.94 -12.43
N GLU A 76 -11.92 -5.21 -12.58
CA GLU A 76 -12.42 -6.08 -13.65
C GLU A 76 -13.94 -6.32 -13.55
N GLU A 77 -14.45 -6.58 -12.33
CA GLU A 77 -15.89 -6.78 -12.11
C GLU A 77 -16.70 -5.50 -12.36
N LYS A 78 -16.24 -4.35 -11.81
CA LYS A 78 -16.94 -3.07 -11.95
C LYS A 78 -16.97 -2.56 -13.39
N SER A 79 -15.91 -2.78 -14.15
CA SER A 79 -15.84 -2.37 -15.56
C SER A 79 -16.48 -3.39 -16.51
N GLY A 80 -16.97 -4.54 -16.01
CA GLY A 80 -17.46 -5.63 -16.85
C GLY A 80 -16.38 -6.19 -17.78
N GLY A 81 -15.11 -6.13 -17.35
CA GLY A 81 -13.93 -6.60 -18.07
C GLY A 81 -13.43 -5.61 -19.14
N ALA A 82 -13.92 -4.35 -19.14
CA ALA A 82 -13.36 -3.33 -20.03
C ALA A 82 -11.95 -2.94 -19.59
N VAL A 83 -11.75 -2.75 -18.27
CA VAL A 83 -10.44 -2.56 -17.66
C VAL A 83 -9.99 -3.89 -17.08
N THR A 84 -8.83 -4.38 -17.48
CA THR A 84 -8.18 -5.57 -16.93
C THR A 84 -6.89 -5.21 -16.24
N VAL A 85 -6.43 -6.02 -15.29
CA VAL A 85 -5.20 -5.78 -14.54
C VAL A 85 -4.31 -7.03 -14.57
N ASP A 86 -3.10 -6.88 -15.07
CA ASP A 86 -2.06 -7.91 -15.00
C ASP A 86 -1.14 -7.58 -13.81
N VAL A 87 -1.30 -8.31 -12.70
CA VAL A 87 -0.47 -8.13 -11.50
C VAL A 87 0.72 -9.07 -11.56
N TYR A 88 1.92 -8.52 -11.50
CA TYR A 88 3.20 -9.24 -11.47
C TYR A 88 3.76 -9.21 -10.06
N HIS A 89 3.63 -10.34 -9.35
CA HIS A 89 4.05 -10.51 -7.96
C HIS A 89 5.52 -10.90 -7.82
N ALA A 90 6.04 -10.82 -6.58
CA ALA A 90 7.35 -11.29 -6.16
C ALA A 90 8.51 -10.71 -6.98
N GLY A 91 8.39 -9.47 -7.43
CA GLY A 91 9.42 -8.81 -8.22
C GLY A 91 9.63 -9.43 -9.61
N ALA A 92 8.60 -10.05 -10.20
CA ALA A 92 8.70 -10.70 -11.52
C ALA A 92 9.09 -9.72 -12.64
N LEU A 93 8.84 -8.43 -12.47
CA LEU A 93 9.26 -7.37 -13.42
C LEU A 93 10.61 -6.71 -13.03
N GLY A 94 11.24 -7.13 -11.93
CA GLY A 94 12.49 -6.57 -11.43
C GLY A 94 12.43 -6.13 -9.97
N SER A 95 13.52 -5.52 -9.49
CA SER A 95 13.60 -4.90 -8.17
C SER A 95 12.69 -3.68 -8.07
N GLU A 96 12.44 -3.18 -6.85
CA GLU A 96 11.64 -1.95 -6.66
C GLU A 96 12.17 -0.78 -7.49
N LYS A 97 13.48 -0.61 -7.56
CA LYS A 97 14.12 0.45 -8.34
C LYS A 97 13.85 0.29 -9.84
N GLU A 98 14.06 -0.91 -10.40
CA GLU A 98 13.82 -1.19 -11.81
C GLU A 98 12.33 -1.05 -12.19
N CYS A 99 11.44 -1.47 -11.30
CA CYS A 99 10.01 -1.29 -11.52
C CYS A 99 9.59 0.18 -11.46
N ALA A 100 10.14 0.99 -10.53
CA ALA A 100 9.88 2.43 -10.48
C ALA A 100 10.40 3.15 -11.75
N GLU A 101 11.53 2.71 -12.29
CA GLU A 101 12.05 3.15 -13.59
C GLU A 101 11.10 2.77 -14.73
N GLY A 102 10.57 1.53 -14.72
CA GLY A 102 9.56 1.08 -15.67
C GLY A 102 8.26 1.88 -15.58
N VAL A 103 7.83 2.30 -14.38
CA VAL A 103 6.67 3.20 -14.23
C VAL A 103 7.00 4.59 -14.76
N PHE A 104 8.18 5.13 -14.47
CA PHE A 104 8.60 6.43 -15.01
C PHE A 104 8.62 6.44 -16.55
N GLU A 105 9.12 5.39 -17.17
CA GLU A 105 9.17 5.23 -18.64
C GLU A 105 7.82 4.85 -19.27
N GLY A 106 6.83 4.42 -18.47
CA GLY A 106 5.50 4.05 -18.94
C GLY A 106 5.39 2.61 -19.47
N SER A 107 6.39 1.76 -19.27
CA SER A 107 6.33 0.32 -19.56
C SER A 107 5.59 -0.48 -18.50
N ILE A 108 5.50 0.05 -17.29
CA ILE A 108 4.66 -0.40 -16.17
C ILE A 108 3.69 0.75 -15.87
N ASP A 109 2.40 0.44 -15.69
CA ASP A 109 1.41 1.46 -15.43
C ASP A 109 1.34 1.84 -13.95
N LEU A 110 1.21 0.85 -13.08
CA LEU A 110 0.95 0.96 -11.66
C LEU A 110 2.00 0.20 -10.85
N MET A 111 2.45 0.81 -9.78
CA MET A 111 3.31 0.16 -8.80
C MET A 111 2.92 0.61 -7.39
N PHE A 112 3.19 -0.22 -6.41
CA PHE A 112 3.33 0.23 -5.03
C PHE A 112 4.72 -0.14 -4.51
N SER A 113 5.32 0.77 -3.76
CA SER A 113 6.71 0.67 -3.33
C SER A 113 6.94 1.44 -2.04
N GLY A 114 7.79 0.91 -1.19
CA GLY A 114 8.48 1.69 -0.19
C GLY A 114 9.46 2.68 -0.84
N THR A 115 10.25 3.35 -0.05
CA THR A 115 11.19 4.37 -0.54
C THR A 115 12.40 3.79 -1.28
N GLY A 116 12.57 2.46 -1.30
CA GLY A 116 13.53 1.77 -2.15
C GLY A 116 13.31 2.01 -3.65
N GLY A 117 12.06 2.20 -4.07
CA GLY A 117 11.68 2.56 -5.45
C GLY A 117 11.50 4.07 -5.61
N ILE A 118 10.42 4.61 -5.03
CA ILE A 118 10.01 6.02 -5.26
C ILE A 118 11.01 7.04 -4.69
N GLY A 119 11.75 6.70 -3.63
CA GLY A 119 12.76 7.59 -3.04
C GLY A 119 13.91 7.98 -3.99
N ASN A 120 14.10 7.24 -5.09
CA ASN A 120 15.05 7.62 -6.14
C ASN A 120 14.58 8.83 -6.96
N TYR A 121 13.27 9.07 -7.02
CA TYR A 121 12.63 10.19 -7.74
C TYR A 121 12.20 11.30 -6.79
N ILE A 122 11.72 10.94 -5.61
CA ILE A 122 11.23 11.88 -4.59
C ILE A 122 11.90 11.54 -3.26
N PRO A 123 13.18 11.95 -3.03
CA PRO A 123 13.93 11.60 -1.81
C PRO A 123 13.21 11.97 -0.52
N ALA A 124 12.40 13.03 -0.54
CA ALA A 124 11.62 13.48 0.63
C ALA A 124 10.59 12.43 1.13
N THR A 125 10.15 11.49 0.28
CA THR A 125 9.27 10.40 0.73
C THR A 125 9.93 9.53 1.80
N ALA A 126 11.26 9.36 1.74
CA ALA A 126 11.98 8.57 2.73
C ALA A 126 12.02 9.23 4.13
N ALA A 127 11.71 10.51 4.23
CA ALA A 127 11.56 11.17 5.53
C ALA A 127 10.37 10.63 6.35
N THR A 128 9.36 10.03 5.70
CA THR A 128 8.26 9.35 6.41
C THR A 128 8.72 8.11 7.16
N GLU A 129 9.89 7.57 6.82
CA GLU A 129 10.47 6.35 7.38
C GLU A 129 11.56 6.63 8.43
N CYS A 130 11.61 7.83 9.02
CA CYS A 130 12.49 8.14 10.15
C CYS A 130 12.20 7.19 11.31
N TRP A 131 13.25 6.51 11.81
CA TRP A 131 13.09 5.46 12.81
C TRP A 131 12.70 6.00 14.18
N PHE A 132 11.85 5.26 14.87
CA PHE A 132 11.37 5.51 16.24
C PHE A 132 10.49 6.76 16.44
N VAL A 133 10.04 7.41 15.37
CA VAL A 133 9.16 8.58 15.47
C VAL A 133 7.70 8.14 15.50
N ILE A 134 7.22 7.48 14.47
CA ILE A 134 5.83 7.00 14.38
C ILE A 134 5.66 5.68 15.14
N LYS A 135 4.54 5.54 15.87
CA LYS A 135 4.29 4.45 16.81
C LYS A 135 3.20 3.46 16.38
N ASP A 136 2.39 3.85 15.39
CA ASP A 136 1.29 3.03 14.89
C ASP A 136 0.85 3.45 13.48
N ILE A 137 0.02 2.60 12.86
CA ILE A 137 -0.51 2.84 11.51
C ILE A 137 -1.43 4.07 11.48
N GLU A 138 -2.25 4.30 12.51
CA GLU A 138 -3.16 5.44 12.57
C GLU A 138 -2.39 6.77 12.50
N SER A 139 -1.30 6.86 13.25
CA SER A 139 -0.39 8.02 13.20
C SER A 139 0.22 8.21 11.82
N MET A 140 0.66 7.12 11.15
CA MET A 140 1.17 7.19 9.79
C MET A 140 0.08 7.63 8.79
N GLN A 141 -1.14 7.14 8.92
CA GLN A 141 -2.27 7.59 8.08
C GLN A 141 -2.54 9.09 8.26
N LYS A 142 -2.46 9.61 9.49
CA LYS A 142 -2.58 11.05 9.76
C LYS A 142 -1.43 11.84 9.09
N VAL A 143 -0.21 11.32 9.12
CA VAL A 143 0.94 11.93 8.43
C VAL A 143 0.69 12.02 6.93
N ILE A 144 0.28 10.94 6.28
CA ILE A 144 0.01 10.92 4.85
C ILE A 144 -1.14 11.87 4.50
N ALA A 145 -2.22 11.87 5.29
CA ALA A 145 -3.34 12.79 5.08
C ALA A 145 -2.94 14.28 5.25
N ALA A 146 -2.07 14.58 6.23
CA ALA A 146 -1.59 15.95 6.44
C ALA A 146 -0.65 16.44 5.31
N LEU A 147 0.00 15.51 4.60
CA LEU A 147 0.93 15.78 3.50
C LEU A 147 0.31 15.55 2.12
N ASP A 148 -0.99 15.27 2.01
CA ASP A 148 -1.64 14.85 0.76
C ASP A 148 -1.37 15.82 -0.41
N GLU A 149 -1.55 17.13 -0.19
CA GLU A 149 -1.31 18.15 -1.22
C GLU A 149 0.15 18.19 -1.65
N ASP A 150 1.08 18.11 -0.70
CA ASP A 150 2.52 18.16 -0.97
C ASP A 150 3.00 16.88 -1.68
N LEU A 151 2.49 15.72 -1.28
CA LEU A 151 2.79 14.45 -1.94
C LEU A 151 2.23 14.43 -3.36
N ASN A 152 0.95 14.79 -3.56
CA ASN A 152 0.37 14.88 -4.90
C ASN A 152 1.21 15.77 -5.81
N LYS A 153 1.64 16.94 -5.31
CA LYS A 153 2.49 17.85 -6.07
C LYS A 153 3.86 17.24 -6.38
N ALA A 154 4.52 16.62 -5.41
CA ALA A 154 5.84 16.04 -5.59
C ALA A 154 5.84 14.87 -6.59
N PHE A 155 4.81 14.01 -6.52
CA PHE A 155 4.63 12.93 -7.49
C PHE A 155 4.33 13.46 -8.89
N ASP A 156 3.46 14.47 -8.99
CA ASP A 156 3.13 15.12 -10.27
C ASP A 156 4.36 15.76 -10.94
N ASP A 157 5.16 16.47 -10.16
CA ASP A 157 6.41 17.09 -10.62
C ASP A 157 7.45 16.03 -11.07
N ALA A 158 7.43 14.86 -10.43
CA ALA A 158 8.32 13.74 -10.76
C ALA A 158 7.81 12.84 -11.92
N GLY A 159 6.64 13.13 -12.49
CA GLY A 159 6.08 12.36 -13.61
C GLY A 159 5.20 11.19 -13.23
N PHE A 160 4.70 11.18 -12.00
CA PHE A 160 3.80 10.16 -11.46
C PHE A 160 2.46 10.75 -11.02
N VAL A 161 1.47 9.87 -10.83
CA VAL A 161 0.22 10.19 -10.13
C VAL A 161 0.21 9.44 -8.82
N PHE A 162 0.12 10.17 -7.70
CA PHE A 162 -0.05 9.59 -6.38
C PHE A 162 -1.46 9.05 -6.21
N LEU A 163 -1.61 7.83 -5.70
CA LEU A 163 -2.89 7.13 -5.58
C LEU A 163 -3.17 6.62 -4.16
N GLY A 164 -2.40 7.06 -3.18
CA GLY A 164 -2.53 6.64 -1.78
C GLY A 164 -1.41 5.73 -1.32
N CYS A 165 -1.60 5.07 -0.20
CA CYS A 165 -0.61 4.18 0.41
C CYS A 165 -1.26 2.89 0.92
N PHE A 166 -0.52 1.79 0.90
CA PHE A 166 -0.66 0.72 1.87
C PHE A 166 0.16 1.04 3.11
N TYR A 167 -0.07 0.34 4.21
CA TYR A 167 0.61 0.62 5.48
C TYR A 167 1.20 -0.64 6.08
N ASP A 168 2.50 -0.59 6.36
CA ASP A 168 3.17 -1.63 7.12
C ASP A 168 2.88 -1.50 8.62
N GLY A 169 2.80 -2.66 9.29
CA GLY A 169 2.84 -2.71 10.75
C GLY A 169 4.25 -2.42 11.29
N PRO A 170 4.45 -2.67 12.60
CA PRO A 170 5.75 -2.43 13.21
C PRO A 170 6.82 -3.29 12.56
N ARG A 171 7.87 -2.63 12.08
CA ARG A 171 9.05 -3.31 11.55
C ARG A 171 10.03 -3.58 12.69
N ASN A 172 10.49 -4.81 12.75
CA ASN A 172 11.37 -5.33 13.78
C ASN A 172 12.67 -5.86 13.17
N MET A 173 13.69 -6.08 14.00
CA MET A 173 14.88 -6.78 13.55
C MET A 173 14.65 -8.28 13.67
N CYS A 174 14.94 -9.04 12.61
CA CYS A 174 15.03 -10.50 12.63
C CYS A 174 16.51 -10.87 12.51
N SER A 175 17.04 -11.65 13.44
CA SER A 175 18.49 -11.85 13.60
C SER A 175 18.86 -13.31 13.87
N THR A 176 20.02 -13.70 13.38
CA THR A 176 20.69 -14.99 13.72
C THR A 176 21.44 -14.91 15.06
N LYS A 177 21.52 -13.72 15.66
CA LYS A 177 22.24 -13.45 16.92
C LYS A 177 21.33 -12.74 17.89
N GLU A 178 21.54 -12.98 19.19
CA GLU A 178 20.88 -12.20 20.24
C GLU A 178 21.34 -10.74 20.19
N VAL A 179 20.37 -9.83 20.32
CA VAL A 179 20.60 -8.40 20.45
C VAL A 179 19.68 -7.88 21.56
N HIS A 180 20.28 -7.35 22.63
CA HIS A 180 19.59 -6.76 23.77
C HIS A 180 19.80 -5.26 23.86
N THR A 181 20.99 -4.81 23.46
CA THR A 181 21.42 -3.42 23.56
C THR A 181 22.03 -2.93 22.24
N ILE A 182 22.16 -1.60 22.11
CA ILE A 182 22.84 -0.97 20.95
C ILE A 182 24.29 -1.47 20.78
N ASN A 183 24.95 -1.88 21.87
CA ASN A 183 26.31 -2.36 21.81
C ASN A 183 26.46 -3.70 21.08
N ASP A 184 25.41 -4.52 21.04
CA ASP A 184 25.39 -5.81 20.38
C ASP A 184 25.36 -5.68 18.84
N LEU A 185 25.06 -4.47 18.35
CA LEU A 185 25.07 -4.16 16.91
C LEU A 185 26.45 -3.98 16.31
N LYS A 186 27.50 -3.84 17.15
CA LYS A 186 28.86 -3.61 16.64
C LYS A 186 29.34 -4.79 15.79
N GLY A 187 29.52 -4.50 14.49
CA GLY A 187 29.95 -5.50 13.50
C GLY A 187 28.87 -6.47 13.06
N LEU A 188 27.63 -6.30 13.51
CA LEU A 188 26.46 -7.03 13.00
C LEU A 188 26.18 -6.60 11.56
N LYS A 189 26.17 -7.53 10.64
CA LYS A 189 25.81 -7.29 9.24
C LYS A 189 24.28 -7.25 9.12
N TRP A 190 23.73 -6.04 9.11
CA TRP A 190 22.30 -5.82 9.09
C TRP A 190 21.82 -5.47 7.69
N ARG A 191 21.05 -6.39 7.08
CA ARG A 191 20.38 -6.07 5.80
C ARG A 191 19.31 -5.03 6.01
N VAL A 192 19.31 -4.01 5.19
CA VAL A 192 18.27 -2.99 5.09
C VAL A 192 17.76 -2.91 3.63
N PRO A 193 16.55 -2.36 3.37
CA PRO A 193 16.10 -2.05 2.02
C PRO A 193 17.06 -1.09 1.31
N THR A 194 16.91 -0.95 -0.01
CA THR A 194 17.70 -0.01 -0.82
C THR A 194 17.26 1.45 -0.62
N SER A 195 17.05 1.83 0.64
CA SER A 195 16.66 3.18 1.07
C SER A 195 17.79 3.83 1.86
N VAL A 196 18.08 5.10 1.55
CA VAL A 196 19.18 5.85 2.17
C VAL A 196 18.96 6.04 3.67
N ILE A 197 17.72 6.35 4.10
CA ILE A 197 17.43 6.57 5.53
C ILE A 197 17.64 5.30 6.36
N TYR A 198 17.30 4.12 5.82
CA TYR A 198 17.55 2.86 6.51
C TYR A 198 19.03 2.57 6.67
N THR A 199 19.81 2.78 5.61
CA THR A 199 21.27 2.61 5.67
C THR A 199 21.89 3.53 6.72
N LYS A 200 21.56 4.82 6.66
CA LYS A 200 22.07 5.82 7.62
C LYS A 200 21.64 5.52 9.06
N SER A 201 20.38 5.08 9.27
CA SER A 201 19.87 4.74 10.61
C SER A 201 20.58 3.51 11.20
N ALA A 202 20.76 2.45 10.43
CA ALA A 202 21.47 1.27 10.88
C ALA A 202 22.95 1.56 11.20
N GLU A 203 23.60 2.37 10.38
CA GLU A 203 24.99 2.85 10.62
C GLU A 203 25.09 3.73 11.88
N ALA A 204 24.11 4.61 12.11
CA ALA A 204 24.06 5.43 13.31
C ALA A 204 23.94 4.61 14.60
N LEU A 205 23.27 3.45 14.50
CA LEU A 205 23.19 2.46 15.59
C LEU A 205 24.48 1.63 15.75
N GLY A 206 25.45 1.76 14.84
CA GLY A 206 26.73 1.05 14.90
C GLY A 206 26.77 -0.30 14.18
N ALA A 207 25.69 -0.66 13.46
CA ALA A 207 25.68 -1.85 12.64
C ALA A 207 26.44 -1.64 11.32
N SER A 208 26.81 -2.76 10.67
CA SER A 208 27.26 -2.75 9.27
C SER A 208 26.05 -2.90 8.36
N ALA A 209 25.51 -1.77 7.89
CA ALA A 209 24.35 -1.77 7.01
C ALA A 209 24.66 -2.33 5.62
N ILE A 210 23.84 -3.26 5.14
CA ILE A 210 23.96 -3.87 3.81
C ILE A 210 22.63 -3.67 3.08
N ALA A 211 22.58 -2.66 2.21
CA ALA A 211 21.43 -2.39 1.38
C ALA A 211 21.32 -3.45 0.26
N MET A 212 20.19 -4.17 0.20
CA MET A 212 19.92 -5.15 -0.85
C MET A 212 18.42 -5.31 -1.14
N PRO A 213 18.06 -5.70 -2.38
CA PRO A 213 16.69 -6.02 -2.75
C PRO A 213 16.11 -7.17 -1.93
N LEU A 214 14.76 -7.17 -1.77
CA LEU A 214 14.06 -8.15 -0.95
C LEU A 214 14.29 -9.60 -1.40
N GLY A 215 14.35 -9.86 -2.72
CA GLY A 215 14.54 -11.20 -3.27
C GLY A 215 15.88 -11.87 -2.95
N GLU A 216 16.88 -11.10 -2.47
CA GLU A 216 18.22 -11.64 -2.14
C GLU A 216 18.35 -12.01 -0.66
N VAL A 217 17.41 -11.61 0.19
CA VAL A 217 17.54 -11.65 1.66
C VAL A 217 17.64 -13.07 2.20
N TYR A 218 16.75 -13.98 1.76
CA TYR A 218 16.74 -15.36 2.26
C TYR A 218 18.08 -16.05 2.04
N THR A 219 18.61 -15.97 0.81
CA THR A 219 19.90 -16.57 0.46
C THR A 219 21.06 -15.90 1.21
N SER A 220 20.99 -14.61 1.45
CA SER A 220 22.01 -13.85 2.18
C SER A 220 22.06 -14.22 3.66
N LEU A 221 20.91 -14.47 4.30
CA LEU A 221 20.84 -15.04 5.64
C LEU A 221 21.40 -16.46 5.66
N GLN A 222 20.95 -17.32 4.74
CA GLN A 222 21.34 -18.72 4.66
C GLN A 222 22.85 -18.89 4.51
N THR A 223 23.49 -18.02 3.73
CA THR A 223 24.94 -18.05 3.49
C THR A 223 25.77 -17.29 4.52
N GLY A 224 25.14 -16.58 5.47
CA GLY A 224 25.80 -15.71 6.42
C GLY A 224 26.43 -14.46 5.80
N ALA A 225 25.98 -14.06 4.60
CA ALA A 225 26.33 -12.77 4.02
C ALA A 225 25.78 -11.60 4.85
N VAL A 226 24.62 -11.81 5.48
CA VAL A 226 24.04 -10.93 6.51
C VAL A 226 23.72 -11.73 7.78
N ASP A 227 23.75 -11.07 8.93
CA ASP A 227 23.43 -11.64 10.24
C ASP A 227 21.98 -11.31 10.65
N ALA A 228 21.43 -10.23 10.13
CA ALA A 228 20.10 -9.75 10.46
C ALA A 228 19.44 -9.05 9.27
N LEU A 229 18.12 -8.95 9.34
CA LEU A 229 17.29 -8.11 8.47
C LEU A 229 16.30 -7.30 9.32
N GLU A 230 15.61 -6.36 8.72
CA GLU A 230 14.45 -5.69 9.31
C GLU A 230 13.18 -5.95 8.48
N GLY A 231 12.04 -6.01 9.13
CA GLY A 231 10.76 -6.23 8.48
C GLY A 231 9.62 -6.45 9.46
N THR A 232 8.41 -6.56 8.92
CA THR A 232 7.21 -6.93 9.69
C THR A 232 7.17 -8.43 9.94
N LEU A 233 6.37 -8.86 10.91
CA LEU A 233 6.15 -10.31 11.13
C LEU A 233 5.53 -10.95 9.87
N ASP A 234 4.68 -10.23 9.13
CA ASP A 234 4.12 -10.70 7.86
C ASP A 234 5.21 -11.06 6.84
N SER A 235 6.21 -10.20 6.68
CA SER A 235 7.34 -10.48 5.78
C SER A 235 8.21 -11.63 6.29
N ILE A 236 8.44 -11.72 7.61
CA ILE A 236 9.26 -12.78 8.21
C ILE A 236 8.60 -14.16 8.00
N VAL A 237 7.28 -14.24 8.14
CA VAL A 237 6.52 -15.47 7.88
C VAL A 237 6.44 -15.79 6.38
N THR A 238 6.06 -14.81 5.56
CA THR A 238 5.84 -14.99 4.12
C THR A 238 7.11 -15.43 3.40
N TYR A 239 8.27 -14.83 3.73
CA TYR A 239 9.56 -15.16 3.13
C TYR A 239 10.35 -16.23 3.91
N LYS A 240 9.74 -16.79 4.96
CA LYS A 240 10.31 -17.88 5.77
C LYS A 240 11.67 -17.55 6.38
N TYR A 241 11.90 -16.30 6.75
CA TYR A 241 13.17 -15.90 7.36
C TYR A 241 13.41 -16.59 8.70
N TYR A 242 12.33 -17.02 9.39
CA TYR A 242 12.40 -17.86 10.59
C TYR A 242 13.10 -19.22 10.42
N GLU A 243 13.26 -19.69 9.17
CA GLU A 243 14.05 -20.89 8.87
C GLU A 243 15.56 -20.64 8.95
N GLN A 244 15.99 -19.38 8.93
CA GLN A 244 17.39 -18.96 8.83
C GLN A 244 17.83 -18.06 9.99
N ALA A 245 16.93 -17.65 10.87
CA ALA A 245 17.17 -16.77 12.01
C ALA A 245 16.39 -17.24 13.23
N ASP A 246 16.92 -16.98 14.41
CA ASP A 246 16.38 -17.49 15.68
C ASP A 246 15.69 -16.42 16.53
N TYR A 247 15.91 -15.12 16.23
CA TYR A 247 15.52 -14.03 17.10
C TYR A 247 14.71 -12.96 16.40
N ILE A 248 13.64 -12.48 17.03
CA ILE A 248 12.94 -11.24 16.72
C ILE A 248 13.27 -10.24 17.83
N ILE A 249 13.99 -9.18 17.48
CA ILE A 249 14.23 -8.07 18.40
C ILE A 249 13.11 -7.06 18.16
N GLU A 250 12.29 -6.82 19.19
CA GLU A 250 11.09 -5.98 19.14
C GLU A 250 11.46 -4.49 19.09
N THR A 251 12.12 -4.12 18.02
CA THR A 251 12.54 -2.72 17.80
C THR A 251 11.37 -1.82 17.48
N ALA A 252 10.36 -2.29 16.75
CA ALA A 252 9.24 -1.50 16.25
C ALA A 252 9.71 -0.10 15.80
N HIS A 253 10.79 -0.11 14.99
CA HIS A 253 11.55 1.11 14.69
C HIS A 253 10.88 2.01 13.65
N THR A 254 9.97 1.47 12.82
CA THR A 254 9.20 2.26 11.86
C THR A 254 7.89 1.57 11.47
N TYR A 255 6.93 2.37 11.02
CA TYR A 255 5.67 1.99 10.38
C TYR A 255 5.69 2.62 8.99
N GLN A 256 5.93 1.80 7.98
CA GLN A 256 6.26 2.27 6.64
C GLN A 256 5.01 2.54 5.80
N PRO A 257 4.86 3.71 5.15
CA PRO A 257 3.90 3.88 4.08
C PRO A 257 4.46 3.24 2.79
N ILE A 258 3.62 2.47 2.11
CA ILE A 258 3.92 1.87 0.82
C ILE A 258 3.15 2.67 -0.22
N PHE A 259 3.83 3.55 -0.92
CA PHE A 259 3.24 4.51 -1.85
C PHE A 259 2.70 3.80 -3.10
N MET A 260 1.44 4.08 -3.45
CA MET A 260 0.81 3.63 -4.70
C MET A 260 0.92 4.75 -5.73
N PHE A 261 1.47 4.45 -6.89
CA PHE A 261 1.66 5.46 -7.92
C PHE A 261 1.56 4.87 -9.34
N TYR A 262 1.12 5.72 -10.24
CA TYR A 262 0.88 5.39 -11.64
C TYR A 262 1.75 6.28 -12.54
N ASN A 263 2.10 5.80 -13.74
CA ASN A 263 2.72 6.66 -14.75
C ASN A 263 1.78 7.82 -15.13
N LYS A 264 2.26 9.05 -15.05
CA LYS A 264 1.43 10.25 -15.26
C LYS A 264 0.82 10.32 -16.67
N ALA A 265 1.58 10.00 -17.71
CA ALA A 265 1.10 10.07 -19.08
C ALA A 265 0.05 8.98 -19.35
N ASN A 266 0.31 7.74 -18.94
CA ASN A 266 -0.62 6.63 -19.11
C ASN A 266 -1.93 6.90 -18.35
N PHE A 267 -1.86 7.35 -17.09
CA PHE A 267 -3.04 7.69 -16.30
C PHE A 267 -3.85 8.82 -16.90
N SER A 268 -3.18 9.88 -17.37
CA SER A 268 -3.83 11.04 -17.99
C SER A 268 -4.48 10.73 -19.34
N SER A 269 -4.08 9.64 -20.00
CA SER A 269 -4.69 9.19 -21.25
C SER A 269 -6.03 8.48 -21.05
N LEU A 270 -6.33 8.04 -19.82
CA LEU A 270 -7.57 7.39 -19.47
C LEU A 270 -8.70 8.40 -19.29
N ASN A 271 -9.93 8.00 -19.60
CA ASN A 271 -11.10 8.83 -19.32
C ASN A 271 -11.38 8.97 -17.82
N ALA A 272 -12.20 9.94 -17.44
CA ALA A 272 -12.46 10.26 -16.03
C ALA A 272 -13.09 9.09 -15.25
N ASP A 273 -13.96 8.30 -15.87
CA ASP A 273 -14.62 7.16 -15.23
C ASP A 273 -13.62 6.04 -14.93
N THR A 274 -12.69 5.79 -15.86
CA THR A 274 -11.61 4.80 -15.67
C THR A 274 -10.62 5.24 -14.59
N GLN A 275 -10.24 6.52 -14.58
CA GLN A 275 -9.40 7.09 -13.53
C GLN A 275 -10.05 6.98 -12.15
N ALA A 276 -11.36 7.28 -12.05
CA ALA A 276 -12.12 7.16 -10.82
C ALA A 276 -12.20 5.70 -10.35
N LEU A 277 -12.47 4.76 -11.26
CA LEU A 277 -12.51 3.32 -10.96
C LEU A 277 -11.18 2.81 -10.39
N ILE A 278 -10.05 3.23 -10.96
CA ILE A 278 -8.71 2.87 -10.45
C ILE A 278 -8.52 3.38 -9.03
N ARG A 279 -8.88 4.65 -8.76
CA ARG A 279 -8.77 5.23 -7.41
C ARG A 279 -9.67 4.52 -6.40
N GLU A 280 -10.92 4.23 -6.76
CA GLU A 280 -11.86 3.47 -5.92
C GLU A 280 -11.35 2.06 -5.64
N GLY A 281 -10.83 1.37 -6.66
CA GLY A 281 -10.27 0.03 -6.52
C GLY A 281 -9.05 -0.02 -5.61
N LEU A 282 -8.16 0.98 -5.68
CA LEU A 282 -6.98 1.07 -4.80
C LEU A 282 -7.38 1.41 -3.35
N ALA A 283 -8.36 2.28 -3.14
CA ALA A 283 -8.90 2.56 -1.81
C ALA A 283 -9.58 1.32 -1.20
N TYR A 284 -10.29 0.51 -2.01
CA TYR A 284 -10.82 -0.77 -1.60
C TYR A 284 -9.70 -1.75 -1.21
N ALA A 285 -8.65 -1.83 -2.01
CA ALA A 285 -7.49 -2.69 -1.75
C ALA A 285 -6.74 -2.28 -0.47
N GLU A 286 -6.64 -0.98 -0.17
CA GLU A 286 -6.08 -0.48 1.09
C GLU A 286 -6.85 -1.03 2.30
N GLY A 287 -8.20 -0.97 2.26
CA GLY A 287 -9.05 -1.54 3.31
C GLY A 287 -8.78 -3.04 3.52
N ILE A 288 -8.72 -3.81 2.43
CA ILE A 288 -8.39 -5.26 2.47
C ILE A 288 -6.99 -5.50 3.05
N GLN A 289 -6.00 -4.69 2.67
CA GLN A 289 -4.63 -4.82 3.19
C GLN A 289 -4.58 -4.60 4.71
N LEU A 290 -5.28 -3.59 5.21
CA LEU A 290 -5.35 -3.30 6.65
C LEU A 290 -6.07 -4.40 7.44
N GLU A 291 -7.16 -4.95 6.91
CA GLU A 291 -7.87 -6.09 7.51
C GLU A 291 -6.96 -7.32 7.60
N LEU A 292 -6.30 -7.69 6.49
CA LEU A 292 -5.37 -8.82 6.43
C LEU A 292 -4.17 -8.61 7.36
N TRP A 293 -3.64 -7.39 7.45
CA TRP A 293 -2.56 -7.08 8.38
C TRP A 293 -3.00 -7.28 9.83
N ALA A 294 -4.18 -6.82 10.22
CA ALA A 294 -4.70 -6.96 11.58
C ALA A 294 -4.91 -8.44 11.96
N GLU A 295 -5.46 -9.25 11.05
CA GLU A 295 -5.64 -10.70 11.23
C GLU A 295 -4.29 -11.41 11.36
N ASN A 296 -3.33 -11.11 10.47
CA ASN A 296 -2.01 -11.71 10.46
C ASN A 296 -1.24 -11.34 11.73
N ASN A 297 -1.22 -10.06 12.12
CA ASN A 297 -0.48 -9.59 13.29
C ASN A 297 -0.93 -10.29 14.59
N ALA A 298 -2.22 -10.65 14.69
CA ALA A 298 -2.75 -11.37 15.85
C ALA A 298 -2.24 -12.82 15.96
N THR A 299 -1.85 -13.46 14.87
CA THR A 299 -1.53 -14.89 14.82
C THR A 299 -0.06 -15.17 14.53
N GLN A 300 0.64 -14.27 13.84
CA GLN A 300 2.02 -14.48 13.37
C GLN A 300 3.04 -14.60 14.50
N ARG A 301 2.84 -13.86 15.62
CA ARG A 301 3.71 -14.01 16.78
C ARG A 301 3.70 -15.44 17.31
N ALA A 302 2.51 -15.99 17.56
CA ALA A 302 2.38 -17.36 18.07
C ALA A 302 2.97 -18.38 17.06
N PHE A 303 2.71 -18.18 15.76
CA PHE A 303 3.30 -19.03 14.73
C PHE A 303 4.83 -19.00 14.74
N LEU A 304 5.45 -17.84 14.90
CA LEU A 304 6.92 -17.71 14.95
C LEU A 304 7.51 -18.33 16.22
N GLU A 305 6.85 -18.15 17.36
CA GLU A 305 7.25 -18.80 18.64
C GLU A 305 7.13 -20.34 18.54
N GLU A 306 6.07 -20.88 17.94
CA GLU A 306 5.89 -22.32 17.69
C GLU A 306 6.95 -22.87 16.72
N ASN A 307 7.50 -22.04 15.83
CA ASN A 307 8.58 -22.39 14.92
C ASN A 307 9.97 -22.08 15.47
N GLY A 308 10.08 -21.83 16.77
CA GLY A 308 11.35 -21.75 17.50
C GLY A 308 11.95 -20.37 17.61
N MET A 309 11.29 -19.32 17.12
CA MET A 309 11.80 -17.95 17.24
C MET A 309 11.65 -17.42 18.67
N THR A 310 12.67 -16.74 19.15
CA THR A 310 12.68 -16.05 20.43
C THR A 310 12.48 -14.55 20.24
N PHE A 311 11.50 -13.98 20.95
CA PHE A 311 11.24 -12.55 20.94
C PHE A 311 12.03 -11.87 22.06
N ILE A 312 12.79 -10.83 21.72
CA ILE A 312 13.65 -10.07 22.63
C ILE A 312 13.23 -8.61 22.62
N SER A 313 12.91 -8.06 23.79
CA SER A 313 12.67 -6.62 23.96
C SER A 313 13.99 -5.88 24.21
N LEU A 314 14.12 -4.66 23.67
CA LEU A 314 15.30 -3.83 23.88
C LEU A 314 15.42 -3.38 25.34
N GLU A 315 16.61 -3.51 25.91
CA GLU A 315 16.92 -3.06 27.26
C GLU A 315 17.24 -1.54 27.34
N ASP A 316 17.75 -0.97 26.23
CA ASP A 316 18.22 0.40 26.12
C ASP A 316 17.58 1.19 24.96
N ARG A 317 16.26 1.01 24.74
CA ARG A 317 15.52 1.61 23.61
C ARG A 317 15.79 3.13 23.45
N ASP A 318 15.92 3.86 24.56
CA ASP A 318 16.16 5.30 24.52
C ASP A 318 17.53 5.66 23.89
N GLU A 319 18.52 4.79 24.02
CA GLU A 319 19.82 4.96 23.37
C GLU A 319 19.71 4.78 21.85
N TRP A 320 18.85 3.82 21.39
CA TRP A 320 18.58 3.64 19.97
C TRP A 320 17.90 4.87 19.37
N VAL A 321 16.85 5.37 20.03
CA VAL A 321 16.12 6.56 19.60
C VAL A 321 17.09 7.76 19.47
N LYS A 322 17.90 8.00 20.51
CA LYS A 322 18.87 9.08 20.53
C LYS A 322 19.95 8.96 19.44
N ALA A 323 20.39 7.74 19.14
CA ALA A 323 21.43 7.51 18.14
C ALA A 323 20.98 7.88 16.72
N VAL A 324 19.69 7.68 16.38
CA VAL A 324 19.19 7.95 15.03
C VAL A 324 18.60 9.33 14.82
N ASP A 325 18.28 10.07 15.88
CA ASP A 325 17.58 11.36 15.81
C ASP A 325 18.32 12.39 14.95
N ALA A 326 19.60 12.62 15.23
CA ALA A 326 20.42 13.57 14.47
C ALA A 326 20.55 13.15 12.99
N THR A 327 20.69 11.86 12.73
CA THR A 327 20.80 11.29 11.37
C THR A 327 19.51 11.47 10.59
N SER A 328 18.37 11.25 11.24
CA SER A 328 17.04 11.44 10.64
C SER A 328 16.84 12.89 10.22
N ARG A 329 17.16 13.83 11.11
CA ARG A 329 17.05 15.26 10.83
C ARG A 329 17.99 15.70 9.70
N GLU A 330 19.26 15.30 9.74
CA GLU A 330 20.23 15.61 8.70
C GLU A 330 19.79 15.10 7.33
N TYR A 331 19.24 13.87 7.29
CA TYR A 331 18.70 13.32 6.06
C TYR A 331 17.53 14.17 5.54
N CYS A 332 16.58 14.52 6.38
CA CYS A 332 15.42 15.32 6.00
C CYS A 332 15.82 16.73 5.51
N GLU A 333 16.81 17.37 6.16
CA GLU A 333 17.40 18.63 5.70
C GLU A 333 18.02 18.49 4.30
N SER A 334 18.70 17.38 4.03
CA SER A 334 19.28 17.10 2.70
C SER A 334 18.25 16.93 1.59
N CYS A 335 17.00 16.58 1.94
CA CYS A 335 15.87 16.46 1.02
C CYS A 335 15.13 17.78 0.77
N GLY A 336 15.65 18.91 1.28
CA GLY A 336 15.10 20.26 1.06
C GLY A 336 13.81 20.54 1.83
N GLU A 337 13.02 21.49 1.32
CA GLU A 337 11.83 22.00 2.00
C GLU A 337 10.79 20.92 2.28
N LEU A 338 10.51 20.05 1.31
CA LEU A 338 9.56 18.95 1.49
C LEU A 338 10.06 17.95 2.53
N GLY A 339 11.35 17.60 2.51
CA GLY A 339 11.94 16.69 3.51
C GLY A 339 11.76 17.22 4.93
N MET A 340 12.02 18.51 5.15
CA MET A 340 11.81 19.15 6.44
C MET A 340 10.34 19.24 6.83
N LYS A 341 9.46 19.54 5.89
CA LYS A 341 8.02 19.53 6.14
C LYS A 341 7.51 18.15 6.59
N VAL A 342 7.97 17.09 5.92
CA VAL A 342 7.67 15.71 6.34
C VAL A 342 8.20 15.46 7.76
N TYR A 343 9.46 15.80 8.03
CA TYR A 343 10.07 15.63 9.37
C TYR A 343 9.30 16.35 10.47
N GLU A 344 8.90 17.59 10.24
CA GLU A 344 8.11 18.38 11.19
C GLU A 344 6.72 17.77 11.41
N THR A 345 6.07 17.30 10.32
CA THR A 345 4.74 16.68 10.39
C THR A 345 4.76 15.37 11.18
N ILE A 346 5.76 14.49 10.94
CA ILE A 346 5.84 13.21 11.68
C ILE A 346 6.10 13.45 13.17
N ASN A 347 6.94 14.43 13.52
CA ASN A 347 7.22 14.77 14.91
C ASN A 347 6.02 15.42 15.61
N ALA A 348 5.27 16.29 14.91
CA ALA A 348 4.07 16.91 15.46
C ALA A 348 3.00 15.84 15.79
N ILE A 349 2.73 14.93 14.85
CA ILE A 349 1.75 13.84 15.03
C ILE A 349 2.21 12.84 16.11
N ALA A 350 3.49 12.52 16.16
CA ALA A 350 4.04 11.62 17.18
C ALA A 350 3.96 12.20 18.61
N ALA A 351 3.79 13.51 18.76
CA ALA A 351 3.67 14.21 20.03
C ALA A 351 2.21 14.28 20.56
N GLU A 352 1.21 13.93 19.72
CA GLU A 352 -0.20 13.84 20.11
C GLU A 352 -0.47 12.57 20.95
#